data_ea26f9fab3c7130c8510030ac14f681a
#
_entry.id   ea26f9fab3c7130c8510030ac14f681a
#
_cell.length_a   1.000
_cell.length_b   1.000
_cell.length_c   1.000
_cell.angle_alpha   90.00
_cell.angle_beta   90.00
_cell.angle_gamma   90.00
#
_symmetry.space_group_name_H-M   'P 1'
#
loop_
_entity.id
_entity.type
_entity.pdbx_description
1 polymer ?
#
loop_
_entity_poly.entity_id
_entity_poly.type
_entity_poly.pdbx_seq_one_letter_code
_entity_poly.pdbx_strand_id
1 'polypeptide(L)'
;MKPYVSLPSLILFFLITTSSFAQDWPNFKEFKEANIELSSLKNDEKRVVFMGNSITIGWLQTNPSFFEGKPYVNRGISGQTTPQMLVRFRADVIDIQAAAVVILAGTNDIAGNTGPSTLEMILDNIKSMTEIAQANGVKVILCSVLPAYDYPWRPGLEPNIKIPKLNAMIKEYAEASQVHYLDYFNALDDGNNGIIADYTYDGVHLTSKGYQVMEPMVEKALKSVLNN
;
A
#
# COMPACT_ATOMS: atom_id res chain seq x y z
N MET A 1 35.09 -0.90 73.88
CA MET A 1 35.02 -0.80 72.41
C MET A 1 34.17 -1.95 71.88
N LYS A 2 32.97 -1.69 71.34
CA LYS A 2 32.11 -2.75 70.77
C LYS A 2 32.39 -2.80 69.26
N PRO A 3 32.52 -3.98 68.64
CA PRO A 3 32.73 -4.07 67.19
C PRO A 3 31.45 -3.76 66.42
N TYR A 4 31.55 -2.87 65.44
CA TYR A 4 30.49 -2.64 64.48
C TYR A 4 30.48 -3.79 63.45
N VAL A 5 29.39 -4.54 63.41
CA VAL A 5 29.14 -5.52 62.35
C VAL A 5 28.44 -4.80 61.22
N SER A 6 29.14 -4.62 60.14
CA SER A 6 28.53 -4.09 58.88
C SER A 6 27.76 -5.20 58.16
N LEU A 7 26.42 -5.05 58.08
CA LEU A 7 25.60 -5.90 57.20
C LEU A 7 25.85 -5.53 55.73
N PRO A 8 26.14 -6.48 54.83
CA PRO A 8 26.19 -6.18 53.41
C PRO A 8 24.78 -5.94 52.87
N SER A 9 24.57 -4.78 52.24
CA SER A 9 23.34 -4.48 51.54
C SER A 9 23.19 -5.39 50.31
N LEU A 10 22.29 -6.35 50.41
CA LEU A 10 21.92 -7.21 49.27
C LEU A 10 21.05 -6.39 48.31
N ILE A 11 21.64 -5.92 47.20
CA ILE A 11 20.90 -5.27 46.10
C ILE A 11 20.22 -6.37 45.29
N LEU A 12 18.91 -6.54 45.51
CA LEU A 12 18.09 -7.46 44.74
C LEU A 12 17.75 -6.83 43.40
N PHE A 13 18.45 -7.25 42.32
CA PHE A 13 18.08 -6.88 40.94
C PHE A 13 16.81 -7.61 40.55
N PHE A 14 15.67 -6.93 40.54
CA PHE A 14 14.46 -7.42 39.86
C PHE A 14 14.66 -7.33 38.36
N LEU A 15 14.95 -8.46 37.71
CA LEU A 15 14.83 -8.60 36.24
C LEU A 15 13.34 -8.59 35.89
N ILE A 16 12.82 -7.42 35.52
CA ILE A 16 11.50 -7.31 34.90
C ILE A 16 11.64 -7.85 33.44
N THR A 17 11.30 -9.11 33.24
CA THR A 17 11.13 -9.68 31.90
C THR A 17 9.83 -9.11 31.33
N THR A 18 9.91 -8.00 30.59
CA THR A 18 8.81 -7.59 29.74
C THR A 18 8.71 -8.60 28.60
N SER A 19 7.61 -9.35 28.58
CA SER A 19 7.28 -10.17 27.40
C SER A 19 7.03 -9.24 26.24
N SER A 20 8.06 -9.01 25.41
CA SER A 20 7.91 -8.29 24.14
C SER A 20 7.24 -9.25 23.16
N PHE A 21 5.94 -9.11 22.97
CA PHE A 21 5.29 -9.76 21.85
C PHE A 21 5.80 -9.08 20.56
N ALA A 22 6.29 -9.88 19.63
CA ALA A 22 6.66 -9.38 18.31
C ALA A 22 5.42 -8.73 17.67
N GLN A 23 5.55 -7.46 17.29
CA GLN A 23 4.48 -6.75 16.61
C GLN A 23 4.30 -7.37 15.22
N ASP A 24 3.06 -7.64 14.82
CA ASP A 24 2.70 -7.98 13.43
C ASP A 24 2.77 -6.70 12.58
N TRP A 25 4.02 -6.27 12.31
CA TRP A 25 4.30 -5.00 11.65
C TRP A 25 3.68 -4.88 10.26
N PRO A 26 3.64 -5.93 9.40
CA PRO A 26 2.97 -5.87 8.10
C PRO A 26 1.47 -6.15 8.21
N ASN A 27 0.93 -6.44 9.40
CA ASN A 27 -0.46 -6.76 9.66
C ASN A 27 -0.96 -8.00 8.87
N PHE A 28 -0.21 -9.10 8.91
CA PHE A 28 -0.59 -10.37 8.25
C PHE A 28 -1.95 -10.90 8.71
N LYS A 29 -2.33 -10.62 9.97
CA LYS A 29 -3.60 -11.08 10.53
C LYS A 29 -4.82 -10.51 9.81
N GLU A 30 -4.70 -9.32 9.17
CA GLU A 30 -5.82 -8.60 8.54
C GLU A 30 -6.55 -9.44 7.49
N PHE A 31 -5.79 -10.11 6.63
CA PHE A 31 -6.36 -10.90 5.54
C PHE A 31 -6.13 -12.41 5.67
N LYS A 32 -5.61 -12.88 6.81
CA LYS A 32 -5.21 -14.27 6.99
C LYS A 32 -6.34 -15.26 6.66
N GLU A 33 -7.50 -15.09 7.25
CA GLU A 33 -8.64 -16.00 7.06
C GLU A 33 -9.17 -15.93 5.61
N ALA A 34 -9.31 -14.71 5.07
CA ALA A 34 -9.72 -14.50 3.69
C ALA A 34 -8.71 -15.10 2.68
N ASN A 35 -7.42 -15.01 2.97
CA ASN A 35 -6.38 -15.61 2.11
C ASN A 35 -6.44 -17.14 2.15
N ILE A 36 -6.69 -17.77 3.31
CA ILE A 36 -6.88 -19.21 3.43
C ILE A 36 -8.08 -19.65 2.60
N GLU A 37 -9.21 -18.97 2.72
CA GLU A 37 -10.41 -19.25 1.94
C GLU A 37 -10.12 -19.16 0.44
N LEU A 38 -9.59 -18.03 -0.02
CA LEU A 38 -9.29 -17.77 -1.44
C LEU A 38 -8.28 -18.77 -2.03
N SER A 39 -7.27 -19.19 -1.26
CA SER A 39 -6.26 -20.14 -1.71
C SER A 39 -6.82 -21.56 -1.88
N SER A 40 -7.91 -21.91 -1.17
CA SER A 40 -8.58 -23.20 -1.26
C SER A 40 -9.55 -23.31 -2.43
N LEU A 41 -10.01 -22.17 -2.97
CA LEU A 41 -10.95 -22.13 -4.09
C LEU A 41 -10.22 -22.40 -5.42
N LYS A 42 -10.87 -23.18 -6.31
CA LYS A 42 -10.40 -23.25 -7.71
C LYS A 42 -10.47 -21.85 -8.31
N ASN A 43 -9.36 -21.40 -8.87
CA ASN A 43 -9.29 -20.09 -9.52
C ASN A 43 -9.77 -20.21 -10.98
N ASP A 44 -11.06 -20.43 -11.17
CA ASP A 44 -11.70 -20.46 -12.50
C ASP A 44 -11.91 -19.04 -13.05
N GLU A 45 -11.82 -18.02 -12.20
CA GLU A 45 -11.94 -16.61 -12.55
C GLU A 45 -10.58 -15.92 -12.42
N LYS A 46 -10.29 -15.01 -13.36
CA LYS A 46 -9.05 -14.20 -13.34
C LYS A 46 -9.06 -13.21 -12.18
N ARG A 47 -8.66 -13.64 -10.99
CA ARG A 47 -8.64 -12.83 -9.76
C ARG A 47 -7.71 -11.64 -9.90
N VAL A 48 -8.20 -10.44 -9.56
CA VAL A 48 -7.44 -9.19 -9.55
C VAL A 48 -7.30 -8.70 -8.13
N VAL A 49 -6.06 -8.48 -7.69
CA VAL A 49 -5.77 -7.92 -6.37
C VAL A 49 -5.50 -6.42 -6.48
N PHE A 50 -6.18 -5.64 -5.65
CA PHE A 50 -5.93 -4.21 -5.45
C PHE A 50 -5.06 -4.07 -4.19
N MET A 51 -3.75 -3.95 -4.39
CA MET A 51 -2.76 -3.79 -3.31
C MET A 51 -2.53 -2.31 -3.02
N GLY A 52 -2.69 -1.90 -1.74
CA GLY A 52 -2.49 -0.51 -1.37
C GLY A 52 -2.71 -0.19 0.10
N ASN A 53 -3.05 1.05 0.35
CA ASN A 53 -3.21 1.65 1.68
C ASN A 53 -4.67 2.07 1.98
N SER A 54 -4.85 3.19 2.75
CA SER A 54 -6.17 3.74 3.08
C SER A 54 -6.99 4.14 1.84
N ILE A 55 -6.35 4.59 0.78
CA ILE A 55 -7.04 4.92 -0.48
C ILE A 55 -7.63 3.66 -1.09
N THR A 56 -6.93 2.54 -1.05
CA THR A 56 -7.41 1.27 -1.60
C THR A 56 -8.54 0.67 -0.77
N ILE A 57 -8.40 0.58 0.57
CA ILE A 57 -9.50 0.08 1.40
C ILE A 57 -10.70 1.04 1.41
N GLY A 58 -10.43 2.35 1.39
CA GLY A 58 -11.45 3.39 1.29
C GLY A 58 -12.31 3.28 0.03
N TRP A 59 -11.72 2.79 -1.08
CA TRP A 59 -12.48 2.53 -2.30
C TRP A 59 -13.57 1.47 -2.08
N LEU A 60 -13.21 0.34 -1.47
CA LEU A 60 -14.19 -0.70 -1.13
C LEU A 60 -15.27 -0.20 -0.15
N GLN A 61 -14.88 0.64 0.81
CA GLN A 61 -15.81 1.19 1.82
C GLN A 61 -16.76 2.25 1.24
N THR A 62 -16.28 3.04 0.27
CA THR A 62 -17.03 4.18 -0.30
C THR A 62 -17.87 3.75 -1.50
N ASN A 63 -17.32 2.91 -2.39
CA ASN A 63 -17.96 2.43 -3.61
C ASN A 63 -17.92 0.89 -3.68
N PRO A 64 -18.57 0.15 -2.77
CA PRO A 64 -18.53 -1.31 -2.73
C PRO A 64 -19.04 -1.96 -4.02
N SER A 65 -20.00 -1.34 -4.70
CA SER A 65 -20.55 -1.81 -5.98
C SER A 65 -19.50 -1.96 -7.09
N PHE A 66 -18.37 -1.24 -7.01
CA PHE A 66 -17.28 -1.42 -7.96
C PHE A 66 -16.64 -2.82 -7.84
N PHE A 67 -16.64 -3.41 -6.66
CA PHE A 67 -16.05 -4.72 -6.38
C PHE A 67 -17.07 -5.87 -6.46
N GLU A 68 -18.36 -5.59 -6.24
CA GLU A 68 -19.43 -6.59 -6.19
C GLU A 68 -19.58 -7.36 -7.51
N GLY A 69 -19.67 -8.69 -7.42
CA GLY A 69 -19.86 -9.56 -8.58
C GLY A 69 -18.66 -9.67 -9.54
N LYS A 70 -17.49 -9.12 -9.13
CA LYS A 70 -16.26 -9.21 -9.89
C LYS A 70 -15.20 -9.98 -9.11
N PRO A 71 -14.25 -10.64 -9.78
CA PRO A 71 -13.15 -11.35 -9.10
C PRO A 71 -12.10 -10.37 -8.55
N TYR A 72 -12.54 -9.28 -7.93
CA TYR A 72 -11.70 -8.21 -7.39
C TYR A 72 -11.50 -8.38 -5.90
N VAL A 73 -10.26 -8.45 -5.48
CA VAL A 73 -9.85 -8.64 -4.09
C VAL A 73 -9.15 -7.40 -3.59
N ASN A 74 -9.78 -6.70 -2.65
CA ASN A 74 -9.17 -5.54 -2.02
C ASN A 74 -8.17 -5.98 -0.94
N ARG A 75 -6.93 -5.46 -1.02
CA ARG A 75 -5.84 -5.69 -0.06
C ARG A 75 -5.25 -4.36 0.39
N GLY A 76 -6.12 -3.36 0.59
CA GLY A 76 -5.79 -2.09 1.20
C GLY A 76 -5.71 -2.17 2.72
N ILE A 77 -4.67 -1.61 3.32
CA ILE A 77 -4.55 -1.45 4.78
C ILE A 77 -4.17 -0.01 5.08
N SER A 78 -4.99 0.68 5.88
CA SER A 78 -4.78 2.08 6.22
C SER A 78 -3.40 2.34 6.82
N GLY A 79 -2.76 3.44 6.40
CA GLY A 79 -1.47 3.89 6.91
C GLY A 79 -0.25 3.12 6.41
N GLN A 80 -0.43 2.02 5.68
CA GLN A 80 0.69 1.18 5.24
C GLN A 80 1.58 1.86 4.20
N THR A 81 2.87 1.57 4.34
CA THR A 81 3.98 1.96 3.48
C THR A 81 4.41 0.80 2.57
N THR A 82 5.21 1.12 1.56
CA THR A 82 5.68 0.12 0.58
C THR A 82 6.45 -1.05 1.20
N PRO A 83 7.34 -0.91 2.22
CA PRO A 83 8.00 -2.06 2.83
C PRO A 83 7.01 -2.99 3.57
N GLN A 84 5.95 -2.46 4.19
CA GLN A 84 4.92 -3.31 4.80
C GLN A 84 4.13 -4.09 3.75
N MET A 85 3.78 -3.45 2.63
CA MET A 85 3.13 -4.10 1.49
C MET A 85 4.01 -5.19 0.89
N LEU A 86 5.31 -4.94 0.71
CA LEU A 86 6.28 -5.90 0.18
C LEU A 86 6.34 -7.16 1.05
N VAL A 87 6.40 -7.02 2.37
CA VAL A 87 6.49 -8.17 3.29
C VAL A 87 5.26 -9.07 3.20
N ARG A 88 4.04 -8.50 3.06
CA ARG A 88 2.79 -9.28 2.94
C ARG A 88 2.42 -9.67 1.49
N PHE A 89 3.18 -9.21 0.50
CA PHE A 89 2.84 -9.33 -0.92
C PHE A 89 2.63 -10.77 -1.37
N ARG A 90 3.48 -11.70 -0.91
CA ARG A 90 3.34 -13.11 -1.27
C ARG A 90 2.01 -13.68 -0.78
N ALA A 91 1.68 -13.48 0.49
CA ALA A 91 0.45 -14.01 1.09
C ALA A 91 -0.81 -13.41 0.45
N ASP A 92 -0.78 -12.09 0.11
CA ASP A 92 -1.95 -11.34 -0.32
C ASP A 92 -2.15 -11.32 -1.85
N VAL A 93 -1.14 -11.74 -2.62
CA VAL A 93 -1.18 -11.71 -4.10
C VAL A 93 -0.84 -13.07 -4.70
N ILE A 94 0.30 -13.64 -4.31
CA ILE A 94 0.83 -14.84 -4.98
C ILE A 94 0.10 -16.09 -4.51
N ASP A 95 0.01 -16.28 -3.18
CA ASP A 95 -0.54 -17.51 -2.59
C ASP A 95 -2.05 -17.63 -2.84
N ILE A 96 -2.74 -16.53 -3.11
CA ILE A 96 -4.14 -16.51 -3.53
C ILE A 96 -4.31 -16.58 -5.06
N GLN A 97 -3.24 -16.86 -5.79
CA GLN A 97 -3.25 -17.10 -7.24
C GLN A 97 -3.86 -15.95 -8.07
N ALA A 98 -3.45 -14.72 -7.80
CA ALA A 98 -3.92 -13.58 -8.57
C ALA A 98 -3.51 -13.69 -10.05
N ALA A 99 -4.42 -13.36 -10.97
CA ALA A 99 -4.10 -13.20 -12.40
C ALA A 99 -3.45 -11.83 -12.68
N ALA A 100 -3.86 -10.81 -11.90
CA ALA A 100 -3.27 -9.48 -11.98
C ALA A 100 -3.25 -8.81 -10.61
N VAL A 101 -2.32 -7.85 -10.44
CA VAL A 101 -2.26 -6.96 -9.29
C VAL A 101 -2.21 -5.50 -9.73
N VAL A 102 -3.01 -4.66 -9.08
CA VAL A 102 -3.03 -3.20 -9.22
C VAL A 102 -2.35 -2.64 -7.97
N ILE A 103 -1.20 -1.99 -8.13
CA ILE A 103 -0.38 -1.48 -7.02
C ILE A 103 -0.54 0.04 -6.94
N LEU A 104 -1.11 0.54 -5.85
CA LEU A 104 -1.23 1.97 -5.53
C LEU A 104 -0.58 2.25 -4.18
N ALA A 105 0.66 2.74 -4.18
CA ALA A 105 1.50 2.85 -3.00
C ALA A 105 2.51 4.00 -3.09
N GLY A 106 2.96 4.53 -1.93
CA GLY A 106 4.03 5.53 -1.83
C GLY A 106 3.68 6.78 -1.03
N THR A 107 2.39 7.17 -0.94
CA THR A 107 2.00 8.39 -0.22
C THR A 107 2.36 8.33 1.27
N ASN A 108 2.14 7.19 1.93
CA ASN A 108 2.45 7.01 3.36
C ASN A 108 3.96 6.92 3.64
N ASP A 109 4.75 6.49 2.67
CA ASP A 109 6.21 6.52 2.73
C ASP A 109 6.70 7.98 2.73
N ILE A 110 6.17 8.81 1.81
CA ILE A 110 6.45 10.25 1.77
C ILE A 110 6.00 10.93 3.07
N ALA A 111 4.84 10.51 3.63
CA ALA A 111 4.37 10.98 4.93
C ALA A 111 5.23 10.47 6.10
N GLY A 112 6.14 9.50 5.89
CA GLY A 112 7.07 8.99 6.91
C GLY A 112 6.39 8.12 7.96
N ASN A 113 5.31 7.40 7.62
CA ASN A 113 4.53 6.60 8.59
C ASN A 113 5.35 5.49 9.26
N THR A 114 6.36 4.96 8.58
CA THR A 114 7.29 3.94 9.14
C THR A 114 8.73 4.46 9.27
N GLY A 115 8.90 5.77 9.29
CA GLY A 115 10.19 6.44 9.33
C GLY A 115 10.56 7.13 8.03
N PRO A 116 11.75 7.78 7.96
CA PRO A 116 12.19 8.47 6.76
C PRO A 116 12.39 7.52 5.59
N SER A 117 11.91 7.92 4.41
CA SER A 117 12.09 7.18 3.15
C SER A 117 12.54 8.13 2.04
N THR A 118 13.48 7.70 1.19
CA THR A 118 13.77 8.39 -0.07
C THR A 118 12.84 7.90 -1.18
N LEU A 119 12.74 8.65 -2.27
CA LEU A 119 11.93 8.24 -3.41
C LEU A 119 12.47 6.95 -4.06
N GLU A 120 13.79 6.77 -4.04
CA GLU A 120 14.45 5.56 -4.52
C GLU A 120 14.07 4.33 -3.67
N MET A 121 14.06 4.45 -2.34
CA MET A 121 13.62 3.37 -1.44
C MET A 121 12.18 2.97 -1.70
N ILE A 122 11.29 3.93 -1.94
CA ILE A 122 9.89 3.68 -2.28
C ILE A 122 9.80 2.93 -3.61
N LEU A 123 10.51 3.43 -4.63
CA LEU A 123 10.55 2.79 -5.94
C LEU A 123 11.12 1.36 -5.87
N ASP A 124 12.18 1.13 -5.09
CA ASP A 124 12.81 -0.20 -4.97
C ASP A 124 11.86 -1.24 -4.34
N ASN A 125 11.02 -0.84 -3.39
CA ASN A 125 9.96 -1.71 -2.88
C ASN A 125 8.89 -2.00 -3.95
N ILE A 126 8.51 -1.00 -4.76
CA ILE A 126 7.57 -1.19 -5.88
C ILE A 126 8.16 -2.11 -6.94
N LYS A 127 9.44 -1.95 -7.28
CA LYS A 127 10.17 -2.84 -8.19
C LYS A 127 10.15 -4.28 -7.67
N SER A 128 10.49 -4.47 -6.40
CA SER A 128 10.53 -5.80 -5.77
C SER A 128 9.15 -6.49 -5.83
N MET A 129 8.06 -5.76 -5.53
CA MET A 129 6.70 -6.31 -5.67
C MET A 129 6.38 -6.67 -7.14
N THR A 130 6.80 -5.83 -8.09
CA THR A 130 6.61 -6.06 -9.53
C THR A 130 7.36 -7.30 -10.00
N GLU A 131 8.62 -7.44 -9.64
CA GLU A 131 9.48 -8.58 -9.99
C GLU A 131 8.95 -9.89 -9.38
N ILE A 132 8.51 -9.86 -8.12
CA ILE A 132 7.85 -11.02 -7.48
C ILE A 132 6.59 -11.40 -8.25
N ALA A 133 5.75 -10.45 -8.63
CA ALA A 133 4.53 -10.71 -9.41
C ALA A 133 4.87 -11.35 -10.77
N GLN A 134 5.77 -10.73 -11.54
CA GLN A 134 6.18 -11.22 -12.86
C GLN A 134 6.79 -12.61 -12.79
N ALA A 135 7.66 -12.89 -11.80
CA ALA A 135 8.27 -14.21 -11.59
C ALA A 135 7.24 -15.31 -11.28
N ASN A 136 6.05 -14.95 -10.82
CA ASN A 136 4.94 -15.87 -10.55
C ASN A 136 3.82 -15.80 -11.61
N GLY A 137 4.05 -15.17 -12.76
CA GLY A 137 3.08 -15.08 -13.85
C GLY A 137 1.91 -14.12 -13.61
N VAL A 138 1.98 -13.30 -12.56
CA VAL A 138 0.95 -12.30 -12.23
C VAL A 138 1.19 -11.03 -13.05
N LYS A 139 0.18 -10.59 -13.78
CA LYS A 139 0.22 -9.32 -14.54
C LYS A 139 0.21 -8.12 -13.58
N VAL A 140 0.94 -7.05 -13.91
CA VAL A 140 1.09 -5.89 -13.03
C VAL A 140 0.56 -4.63 -13.67
N ILE A 141 -0.19 -3.85 -12.89
CA ILE A 141 -0.54 -2.46 -13.18
C ILE A 141 0.05 -1.60 -12.06
N LEU A 142 0.99 -0.72 -12.42
CA LEU A 142 1.56 0.27 -11.52
C LEU A 142 0.78 1.58 -11.63
N CYS A 143 0.16 2.02 -10.54
CA CYS A 143 -0.57 3.27 -10.51
C CYS A 143 0.36 4.43 -10.12
N SER A 144 0.12 5.61 -10.68
CA SER A 144 0.66 6.83 -10.11
C SER A 144 0.13 7.02 -8.69
N VAL A 145 0.96 7.51 -7.78
CA VAL A 145 0.53 8.04 -6.49
C VAL A 145 -0.38 9.23 -6.75
N LEU A 146 -1.52 9.30 -6.06
CA LEU A 146 -2.49 10.38 -6.24
C LEU A 146 -1.90 11.74 -5.83
N PRO A 147 -2.36 12.84 -6.41
CA PRO A 147 -1.91 14.16 -6.01
C PRO A 147 -2.23 14.43 -4.54
N ALA A 148 -1.39 15.21 -3.87
CA ALA A 148 -1.64 15.76 -2.55
C ALA A 148 -0.81 17.04 -2.41
N TYR A 149 -1.48 18.17 -2.08
CA TYR A 149 -0.77 19.42 -1.93
C TYR A 149 0.06 19.44 -0.64
N ASP A 150 -0.51 18.95 0.45
CA ASP A 150 0.16 18.71 1.74
C ASP A 150 -0.59 17.60 2.50
N TYR A 151 -0.03 17.11 3.60
CA TYR A 151 -0.68 16.14 4.47
C TYR A 151 -1.25 16.84 5.70
N PRO A 152 -2.59 16.87 5.91
CA PRO A 152 -3.20 17.60 7.02
C PRO A 152 -2.75 17.10 8.41
N TRP A 153 -2.40 15.82 8.52
CA TRP A 153 -1.88 15.23 9.78
C TRP A 153 -0.37 15.39 9.95
N ARG A 154 0.37 15.81 8.92
CA ARG A 154 1.83 15.96 8.95
C ARG A 154 2.31 16.99 7.92
N PRO A 155 1.99 18.27 8.14
CA PRO A 155 2.26 19.33 7.16
C PRO A 155 3.76 19.59 6.95
N GLY A 156 4.10 20.11 5.77
CA GLY A 156 5.46 20.55 5.43
C GLY A 156 6.37 19.44 4.88
N LEU A 157 5.83 18.28 4.52
CA LEU A 157 6.59 17.20 3.89
C LEU A 157 6.68 17.34 2.36
N GLU A 158 6.09 18.37 1.78
CA GLU A 158 6.16 18.72 0.35
C GLU A 158 5.71 17.57 -0.59
N PRO A 159 4.57 16.89 -0.33
CA PRO A 159 4.11 15.83 -1.22
C PRO A 159 3.83 16.35 -2.63
N ASN A 160 3.36 17.58 -2.78
CA ASN A 160 3.13 18.25 -4.06
C ASN A 160 4.39 18.37 -4.94
N ILE A 161 5.59 18.26 -4.35
CA ILE A 161 6.86 18.23 -5.07
C ILE A 161 7.37 16.79 -5.23
N LYS A 162 7.21 15.97 -4.20
CA LYS A 162 7.75 14.60 -4.15
C LYS A 162 6.95 13.61 -4.97
N ILE A 163 5.61 13.70 -4.94
CA ILE A 163 4.73 12.78 -5.68
C ILE A 163 4.97 12.86 -7.19
N PRO A 164 5.01 14.03 -7.85
CA PRO A 164 5.30 14.08 -9.28
C PRO A 164 6.65 13.46 -9.66
N LYS A 165 7.69 13.65 -8.82
CA LYS A 165 9.00 13.03 -9.03
C LYS A 165 8.95 11.50 -8.90
N LEU A 166 8.29 11.00 -7.86
CA LEU A 166 8.10 9.55 -7.69
C LEU A 166 7.29 8.95 -8.84
N ASN A 167 6.22 9.63 -9.29
CA ASN A 167 5.41 9.17 -10.41
C ASN A 167 6.21 9.10 -11.72
N ALA A 168 7.12 10.06 -11.96
CA ALA A 168 8.02 10.00 -13.11
C ALA A 168 8.94 8.77 -13.04
N MET A 169 9.50 8.47 -11.86
CA MET A 169 10.36 7.30 -11.66
C MET A 169 9.58 5.97 -11.81
N ILE A 170 8.35 5.90 -11.28
CA ILE A 170 7.48 4.71 -11.44
C ILE A 170 7.13 4.50 -12.91
N LYS A 171 6.81 5.57 -13.63
CA LYS A 171 6.49 5.51 -15.07
C LYS A 171 7.66 5.00 -15.89
N GLU A 172 8.85 5.57 -15.69
CA GLU A 172 10.08 5.13 -16.35
C GLU A 172 10.37 3.64 -16.10
N TYR A 173 10.24 3.21 -14.85
CA TYR A 173 10.39 1.80 -14.50
C TYR A 173 9.33 0.91 -15.16
N ALA A 174 8.07 1.33 -15.18
CA ALA A 174 6.99 0.58 -15.79
C ALA A 174 7.24 0.38 -17.30
N GLU A 175 7.68 1.42 -18.00
CA GLU A 175 8.05 1.37 -19.42
C GLU A 175 9.23 0.39 -19.65
N ALA A 176 10.30 0.50 -18.84
CA ALA A 176 11.47 -0.36 -18.95
C ALA A 176 11.15 -1.84 -18.66
N SER A 177 10.25 -2.11 -17.72
CA SER A 177 9.84 -3.46 -17.29
C SER A 177 8.65 -4.02 -18.07
N GLN A 178 8.14 -3.29 -19.06
CA GLN A 178 7.00 -3.65 -19.90
C GLN A 178 5.74 -3.99 -19.08
N VAL A 179 5.51 -3.27 -17.97
CA VAL A 179 4.28 -3.32 -17.18
C VAL A 179 3.41 -2.11 -17.45
N HIS A 180 2.10 -2.25 -17.24
CA HIS A 180 1.15 -1.17 -17.49
C HIS A 180 1.28 -0.07 -16.43
N TYR A 181 1.50 1.20 -16.85
CA TYR A 181 1.41 2.38 -15.99
C TYR A 181 0.02 2.99 -16.08
N LEU A 182 -0.64 3.20 -14.95
CA LEU A 182 -1.99 3.78 -14.86
C LEU A 182 -1.93 5.15 -14.18
N ASP A 183 -2.17 6.20 -14.95
CA ASP A 183 -2.02 7.58 -14.51
C ASP A 183 -3.31 8.13 -13.89
N TYR A 184 -3.51 7.89 -12.61
CA TYR A 184 -4.57 8.52 -11.82
C TYR A 184 -4.24 9.96 -11.44
N PHE A 185 -2.94 10.30 -11.33
CA PHE A 185 -2.50 11.62 -10.89
C PHE A 185 -3.09 12.71 -11.76
N ASN A 186 -2.88 12.64 -13.07
CA ASN A 186 -3.37 13.66 -14.00
C ASN A 186 -4.90 13.74 -14.07
N ALA A 187 -5.61 12.66 -13.78
CA ALA A 187 -7.07 12.66 -13.79
C ALA A 187 -7.70 13.31 -12.55
N LEU A 188 -6.93 13.42 -11.46
CA LEU A 188 -7.40 13.93 -10.17
C LEU A 188 -6.76 15.25 -9.77
N ASP A 189 -5.72 15.71 -10.50
CA ASP A 189 -4.95 16.92 -10.19
C ASP A 189 -5.77 18.20 -10.44
N ASP A 190 -5.71 19.12 -9.48
CA ASP A 190 -6.33 20.44 -9.54
C ASP A 190 -5.50 21.49 -10.32
N GLY A 191 -4.37 21.08 -10.89
CA GLY A 191 -3.39 21.93 -11.57
C GLY A 191 -2.31 22.52 -10.65
N ASN A 192 -2.34 22.19 -9.36
CA ASN A 192 -1.35 22.61 -8.36
C ASN A 192 -0.76 21.40 -7.61
N ASN A 193 -0.85 20.21 -8.17
CA ASN A 193 -0.45 18.94 -7.56
C ASN A 193 -1.26 18.57 -6.29
N GLY A 194 -2.46 19.14 -6.13
CA GLY A 194 -3.47 18.76 -5.15
C GLY A 194 -4.61 17.98 -5.81
N ILE A 195 -5.49 17.38 -5.00
CA ILE A 195 -6.70 16.73 -5.52
C ILE A 195 -7.78 17.79 -5.76
N ILE A 196 -8.49 17.72 -6.91
CA ILE A 196 -9.69 18.50 -7.18
C ILE A 196 -10.64 18.44 -5.98
N ALA A 197 -11.10 19.59 -5.48
CA ALA A 197 -11.83 19.71 -4.21
C ALA A 197 -13.06 18.79 -4.10
N ASP A 198 -13.80 18.58 -5.19
CA ASP A 198 -14.98 17.68 -5.23
C ASP A 198 -14.61 16.19 -5.09
N TYR A 199 -13.36 15.82 -5.36
CA TYR A 199 -12.88 14.44 -5.38
C TYR A 199 -12.23 14.00 -4.07
N THR A 200 -12.06 14.91 -3.10
CA THR A 200 -11.44 14.63 -1.80
C THR A 200 -12.21 15.29 -0.66
N TYR A 201 -12.09 14.73 0.55
CA TYR A 201 -12.65 15.34 1.75
C TYR A 201 -11.59 15.92 2.69
N ASP A 202 -10.30 15.60 2.48
CA ASP A 202 -9.20 16.06 3.32
C ASP A 202 -7.92 16.44 2.54
N GLY A 203 -7.98 16.44 1.20
CA GLY A 203 -6.85 16.70 0.32
C GLY A 203 -6.00 15.47 -0.02
N VAL A 204 -6.35 14.28 0.51
CA VAL A 204 -5.61 13.01 0.28
C VAL A 204 -6.54 11.84 -0.01
N HIS A 205 -7.59 11.67 0.79
CA HIS A 205 -8.55 10.58 0.65
C HIS A 205 -9.72 11.01 -0.24
N LEU A 206 -10.22 10.05 -1.03
CA LEU A 206 -11.21 10.35 -2.06
C LEU A 206 -12.65 10.27 -1.55
N THR A 207 -13.48 11.13 -2.11
CA THR A 207 -14.95 10.99 -2.10
C THR A 207 -15.39 9.92 -3.10
N SER A 208 -16.68 9.55 -3.07
CA SER A 208 -17.26 8.65 -4.09
C SER A 208 -17.04 9.17 -5.51
N LYS A 209 -17.14 10.48 -5.73
CA LYS A 209 -16.85 11.09 -7.04
C LYS A 209 -15.41 10.86 -7.49
N GLY A 210 -14.44 10.98 -6.57
CA GLY A 210 -13.04 10.72 -6.88
C GLY A 210 -12.79 9.27 -7.30
N TYR A 211 -13.38 8.31 -6.60
CA TYR A 211 -13.30 6.90 -7.01
C TYR A 211 -13.97 6.64 -8.36
N GLN A 212 -15.12 7.26 -8.63
CA GLN A 212 -15.81 7.15 -9.93
C GLN A 212 -14.96 7.62 -11.12
N VAL A 213 -13.98 8.51 -10.91
CA VAL A 213 -12.99 8.86 -11.93
C VAL A 213 -12.00 7.72 -12.16
N MET A 214 -11.56 7.03 -11.08
CA MET A 214 -10.57 5.95 -11.16
C MET A 214 -11.14 4.65 -11.76
N GLU A 215 -12.42 4.36 -11.51
CA GLU A 215 -13.09 3.11 -11.92
C GLU A 215 -12.98 2.79 -13.41
N PRO A 216 -13.39 3.66 -14.35
CA PRO A 216 -13.29 3.36 -15.78
C PRO A 216 -11.84 3.26 -16.25
N MET A 217 -10.92 3.94 -15.58
CA MET A 217 -9.50 3.92 -15.94
C MET A 217 -8.88 2.56 -15.64
N VAL A 218 -9.11 2.03 -14.44
CA VAL A 218 -8.58 0.71 -14.06
C VAL A 218 -9.26 -0.42 -14.82
N GLU A 219 -10.57 -0.33 -15.09
CA GLU A 219 -11.27 -1.30 -15.93
C GLU A 219 -10.67 -1.38 -17.34
N LYS A 220 -10.37 -0.23 -17.94
CA LYS A 220 -9.70 -0.17 -19.25
C LYS A 220 -8.31 -0.80 -19.19
N ALA A 221 -7.53 -0.50 -18.15
CA ALA A 221 -6.20 -1.06 -17.94
C ALA A 221 -6.25 -2.58 -17.76
N LEU A 222 -7.14 -3.08 -16.89
CA LEU A 222 -7.33 -4.51 -16.65
C LEU A 222 -7.75 -5.26 -17.91
N LYS A 223 -8.68 -4.70 -18.68
CA LYS A 223 -9.09 -5.27 -19.97
C LYS A 223 -7.90 -5.41 -20.93
N SER A 224 -7.03 -4.42 -20.99
CA SER A 224 -5.82 -4.46 -21.81
C SER A 224 -4.83 -5.53 -21.35
N VAL A 225 -4.59 -5.61 -20.04
CA VAL A 225 -3.55 -6.48 -19.44
C VAL A 225 -3.97 -7.94 -19.39
N LEU A 226 -5.26 -8.25 -19.18
CA LEU A 226 -5.77 -9.61 -19.02
C LEU A 226 -6.17 -10.28 -20.35
N ASN A 227 -6.32 -9.52 -21.44
CA ASN A 227 -6.66 -10.07 -22.77
C ASN A 227 -5.42 -10.26 -23.69
N ASN A 228 -4.24 -9.83 -23.20
CA ASN A 228 -2.93 -10.09 -23.79
C ASN A 228 -2.25 -11.24 -23.05
#